data_b8d29a4671f42eaa50de2b75394c379f
#
_entry.id   b8d29a4671f42eaa50de2b75394c379f
#
_cell.length_a   1.000
_cell.length_b   1.000
_cell.length_c   1.000
_cell.angle_alpha   90.00
_cell.angle_beta   90.00
_cell.angle_gamma   90.00
#
_symmetry.space_group_name_H-M   'P 1'
#
loop_
_entity.id
_entity.type
_entity.pdbx_description
1 polymer ?
#
loop_
_entity_poly.entity_id
_entity_poly.type
_entity_poly.pdbx_seq_one_letter_code
_entity_poly.pdbx_strand_id
1 'polypeptide(L)'
;PERFEAGTPNIIGVCSLLSSIKVIKSIGFDKIELLEENLKKTLLDGLKGMPDIITYGDSNYKNRIGVVVFNVKDIHHDVISERLANFRGISIRNGTFCAHPYVRRLLNLKDEEFSKYAYSNKPRPGMLRVSLGLYNTKEEIEEFLNTLELVKEKDFRL
;
A
#
# COMPACT_ATOMS: atom_id res chain seq x y z
N PRO A 1 31.85 0.19 13.27
CA PRO A 1 31.14 -0.92 12.58
C PRO A 1 31.26 -2.21 13.36
N GLU A 2 32.46 -2.63 13.75
CA GLU A 2 32.76 -3.92 14.40
C GLU A 2 31.97 -4.15 15.69
N ARG A 3 31.63 -3.09 16.41
CA ARG A 3 30.80 -3.16 17.64
C ARG A 3 29.44 -3.80 17.42
N PHE A 4 28.91 -3.71 16.21
CA PHE A 4 27.55 -4.17 15.86
C PHE A 4 27.55 -5.44 14.99
N GLU A 5 28.74 -5.98 14.68
CA GLU A 5 28.92 -7.17 13.86
C GLU A 5 29.36 -8.34 14.75
N ALA A 6 28.46 -9.32 14.93
CA ALA A 6 28.65 -10.43 15.85
C ALA A 6 29.15 -11.72 15.18
N GLY A 7 29.57 -11.67 13.92
CA GLY A 7 30.02 -12.87 13.19
C GLY A 7 30.42 -12.59 11.75
N THR A 8 30.55 -13.64 10.95
CA THR A 8 30.93 -13.54 9.53
C THR A 8 29.89 -12.75 8.75
N PRO A 9 30.27 -11.69 8.02
CA PRO A 9 29.34 -10.91 7.20
C PRO A 9 28.66 -11.74 6.12
N ASN A 10 27.41 -11.41 5.81
CA ASN A 10 26.68 -12.02 4.68
C ASN A 10 27.22 -11.49 3.34
N ILE A 11 28.31 -12.02 2.85
CA ILE A 11 29.01 -11.57 1.63
C ILE A 11 28.07 -11.64 0.42
N ILE A 12 27.28 -12.72 0.28
CA ILE A 12 26.34 -12.88 -0.84
C ILE A 12 25.29 -11.79 -0.79
N GLY A 13 24.74 -11.49 0.38
CA GLY A 13 23.77 -10.40 0.56
C GLY A 13 24.35 -9.03 0.21
N VAL A 14 25.59 -8.76 0.59
CA VAL A 14 26.29 -7.51 0.25
C VAL A 14 26.50 -7.39 -1.25
N CYS A 15 26.94 -8.45 -1.93
CA CYS A 15 27.09 -8.47 -3.39
C CYS A 15 25.75 -8.26 -4.12
N SER A 16 24.68 -8.89 -3.63
CA SER A 16 23.32 -8.71 -4.18
C SER A 16 22.84 -7.28 -4.01
N LEU A 17 23.04 -6.68 -2.83
CA LEU A 17 22.70 -5.28 -2.57
C LEU A 17 23.48 -4.34 -3.50
N LEU A 18 24.78 -4.56 -3.66
CA LEU A 18 25.62 -3.76 -4.56
C LEU A 18 25.11 -3.84 -6.00
N SER A 19 24.72 -5.04 -6.46
CA SER A 19 24.15 -5.24 -7.78
C SER A 19 22.83 -4.49 -7.97
N SER A 20 21.94 -4.55 -6.98
CA SER A 20 20.67 -3.81 -6.97
C SER A 20 20.88 -2.30 -7.02
N ILE A 21 21.84 -1.77 -6.24
CA ILE A 21 22.20 -0.35 -6.25
C ILE A 21 22.72 0.07 -7.65
N LYS A 22 23.56 -0.75 -8.28
CA LYS A 22 24.07 -0.48 -9.64
C LYS A 22 22.93 -0.39 -10.65
N VAL A 23 21.96 -1.31 -10.59
CA VAL A 23 20.78 -1.32 -11.47
C VAL A 23 19.96 -0.04 -11.27
N ILE A 24 19.60 0.31 -10.04
CA ILE A 24 18.84 1.52 -9.73
C ILE A 24 19.57 2.77 -10.23
N LYS A 25 20.87 2.86 -9.99
CA LYS A 25 21.69 3.99 -10.48
C LYS A 25 21.76 4.05 -12.01
N SER A 26 21.77 2.91 -12.69
CA SER A 26 21.78 2.87 -14.16
C SER A 26 20.45 3.30 -14.78
N ILE A 27 19.33 3.07 -14.11
CA ILE A 27 18.02 3.59 -14.50
C ILE A 27 17.99 5.11 -14.32
N GLY A 28 18.50 5.60 -13.19
CA GLY A 28 18.53 7.01 -12.80
C GLY A 28 17.32 7.40 -11.95
N PHE A 29 17.58 8.12 -10.86
CA PHE A 29 16.52 8.52 -9.92
C PHE A 29 15.49 9.45 -10.56
N ASP A 30 15.88 10.35 -11.46
CA ASP A 30 14.95 11.26 -12.14
C ASP A 30 13.89 10.51 -12.96
N LYS A 31 14.29 9.42 -13.64
CA LYS A 31 13.36 8.57 -14.40
C LYS A 31 12.43 7.79 -13.49
N ILE A 32 12.96 7.30 -12.37
CA ILE A 32 12.17 6.58 -11.36
C ILE A 32 11.13 7.51 -10.77
N GLU A 33 11.52 8.71 -10.38
CA GLU A 33 10.63 9.71 -9.81
C GLU A 33 9.52 10.11 -10.78
N LEU A 34 9.87 10.36 -12.06
CA LEU A 34 8.89 10.68 -13.08
C LEU A 34 7.88 9.55 -13.32
N LEU A 35 8.34 8.31 -13.38
CA LEU A 35 7.47 7.15 -13.49
C LEU A 35 6.52 7.07 -12.29
N GLU A 36 7.07 7.14 -11.09
CA GLU A 36 6.32 7.05 -9.85
C GLU A 36 5.31 8.21 -9.71
N GLU A 37 5.68 9.43 -10.09
CA GLU A 37 4.75 10.57 -10.10
C GLU A 37 3.55 10.33 -11.01
N ASN A 38 3.77 9.82 -12.22
CA ASN A 38 2.70 9.53 -13.18
C ASN A 38 1.75 8.45 -12.65
N LEU A 39 2.30 7.37 -12.09
CA LEU A 39 1.50 6.28 -11.52
C LEU A 39 0.72 6.75 -10.27
N LYS A 40 1.36 7.50 -9.37
CA LYS A 40 0.72 8.11 -8.19
C LYS A 40 -0.43 9.03 -8.58
N LYS A 41 -0.21 9.86 -9.58
CA LYS A 41 -1.23 10.79 -10.09
C LYS A 41 -2.44 10.03 -10.60
N THR A 42 -2.23 9.05 -11.49
CA THR A 42 -3.31 8.21 -12.03
C THR A 42 -4.10 7.52 -10.92
N LEU A 43 -3.39 6.91 -9.96
CA LEU A 43 -4.01 6.21 -8.83
C LEU A 43 -4.83 7.14 -7.94
N LEU A 44 -4.27 8.29 -7.53
CA LEU A 44 -4.94 9.23 -6.65
C LEU A 44 -6.14 9.91 -7.32
N ASP A 45 -6.02 10.26 -8.59
CA ASP A 45 -7.12 10.88 -9.35
C ASP A 45 -8.27 9.87 -9.51
N GLY A 46 -7.96 8.60 -9.81
CA GLY A 46 -8.96 7.53 -9.87
C GLY A 46 -9.66 7.29 -8.53
N LEU A 47 -8.91 7.18 -7.44
CA LEU A 47 -9.49 7.01 -6.10
C LEU A 47 -10.35 8.20 -5.68
N LYS A 48 -9.97 9.44 -6.02
CA LYS A 48 -10.78 10.63 -5.75
C LYS A 48 -12.10 10.66 -6.52
N GLY A 49 -12.15 10.03 -7.68
CA GLY A 49 -13.37 9.89 -8.47
C GLY A 49 -14.42 8.96 -7.85
N MET A 50 -14.03 8.17 -6.84
CA MET A 50 -14.90 7.21 -6.15
C MET A 50 -15.39 7.78 -4.81
N PRO A 51 -16.68 8.12 -4.66
CA PRO A 51 -17.19 8.83 -3.46
C PRO A 51 -17.09 8.01 -2.17
N ASP A 52 -17.01 6.68 -2.28
CA ASP A 52 -16.93 5.78 -1.12
C ASP A 52 -15.49 5.50 -0.68
N ILE A 53 -14.50 6.08 -1.34
CA ILE A 53 -13.09 5.91 -0.99
C ILE A 53 -12.61 7.02 -0.07
N ILE A 54 -12.01 6.63 1.02
CA ILE A 54 -11.33 7.52 1.97
C ILE A 54 -9.83 7.33 1.79
N THR A 55 -9.14 8.33 1.24
CA THR A 55 -7.67 8.32 1.11
C THR A 55 -7.01 9.00 2.29
N TYR A 56 -5.83 8.53 2.69
CA TYR A 56 -5.07 9.06 3.81
C TYR A 56 -3.73 9.62 3.34
N GLY A 57 -3.25 10.64 4.06
CA GLY A 57 -2.01 11.34 3.77
C GLY A 57 -2.21 12.56 2.87
N ASP A 58 -1.11 13.14 2.36
CA ASP A 58 -1.17 14.32 1.51
C ASP A 58 -1.90 14.02 0.19
N SER A 59 -2.80 14.91 -0.20
CA SER A 59 -3.52 14.79 -1.48
C SER A 59 -2.66 15.17 -2.69
N ASN A 60 -1.54 15.86 -2.46
CA ASN A 60 -0.57 16.18 -3.50
C ASN A 60 0.36 14.98 -3.75
N TYR A 61 0.27 14.40 -4.95
CA TYR A 61 1.08 13.25 -5.34
C TYR A 61 2.60 13.52 -5.30
N LYS A 62 3.03 14.79 -5.45
CA LYS A 62 4.45 15.19 -5.38
C LYS A 62 5.05 15.07 -3.98
N ASN A 63 4.22 15.21 -2.94
CA ASN A 63 4.66 15.12 -1.54
C ASN A 63 4.60 13.67 -0.99
N ARG A 64 4.52 12.67 -1.86
CA ARG A 64 4.36 11.26 -1.48
C ARG A 64 5.37 10.39 -2.21
N ILE A 65 5.80 9.32 -1.55
CA ILE A 65 6.44 8.18 -2.20
C ILE A 65 5.36 7.30 -2.88
N GLY A 66 5.76 6.29 -3.66
CA GLY A 66 4.88 5.36 -4.38
C GLY A 66 4.01 4.47 -3.48
N VAL A 67 3.46 5.04 -2.41
CA VAL A 67 2.57 4.35 -1.47
C VAL A 67 1.29 5.16 -1.27
N VAL A 68 0.15 4.51 -1.52
CA VAL A 68 -1.18 5.09 -1.32
C VAL A 68 -1.99 4.23 -0.36
N VAL A 69 -2.51 4.86 0.68
CA VAL A 69 -3.32 4.19 1.72
C VAL A 69 -4.75 4.73 1.65
N PHE A 70 -5.72 3.81 1.70
CA PHE A 70 -7.13 4.15 1.60
C PHE A 70 -8.02 3.13 2.33
N ASN A 71 -9.30 3.46 2.48
CA ASN A 71 -10.35 2.55 2.88
C ASN A 71 -11.58 2.73 1.98
N VAL A 72 -12.39 1.68 1.87
CA VAL A 72 -13.73 1.73 1.30
C VAL A 72 -14.72 1.93 2.45
N LYS A 73 -15.62 2.90 2.32
CA LYS A 73 -16.61 3.21 3.35
C LYS A 73 -17.53 2.00 3.58
N ASP A 74 -17.77 1.69 4.84
CA ASP A 74 -18.67 0.61 5.30
C ASP A 74 -18.26 -0.82 4.88
N ILE A 75 -17.07 -1.01 4.28
CA ILE A 75 -16.54 -2.34 3.94
C ILE A 75 -15.18 -2.53 4.61
N HIS A 76 -15.03 -3.65 5.29
CA HIS A 76 -13.77 -3.96 5.98
C HIS A 76 -12.63 -4.19 4.97
N HIS A 77 -11.42 -3.72 5.31
CA HIS A 77 -10.26 -3.82 4.43
C HIS A 77 -9.91 -5.26 4.03
N ASP A 78 -10.12 -6.25 4.90
CA ASP A 78 -9.88 -7.67 4.56
C ASP A 78 -10.79 -8.12 3.41
N VAL A 79 -12.07 -7.72 3.44
CA VAL A 79 -13.05 -8.07 2.40
C VAL A 79 -12.63 -7.54 1.04
N ILE A 80 -12.23 -6.27 0.97
CA ILE A 80 -11.79 -5.66 -0.30
C ILE A 80 -10.50 -6.33 -0.80
N SER A 81 -9.53 -6.57 0.09
CA SER A 81 -8.28 -7.23 -0.27
C SER A 81 -8.52 -8.65 -0.80
N GLU A 82 -9.41 -9.41 -0.16
CA GLU A 82 -9.78 -10.76 -0.59
C GLU A 82 -10.51 -10.76 -1.94
N ARG A 83 -11.47 -9.85 -2.13
CA ARG A 83 -12.19 -9.71 -3.41
C ARG A 83 -11.27 -9.36 -4.56
N LEU A 84 -10.35 -8.41 -4.39
CA LEU A 84 -9.34 -8.05 -5.40
C LEU A 84 -8.47 -9.25 -5.79
N ALA A 85 -7.98 -9.99 -4.78
CA ALA A 85 -7.14 -11.16 -5.00
C ALA A 85 -7.89 -12.29 -5.72
N ASN A 86 -9.11 -12.61 -5.27
CA ASN A 86 -9.88 -13.74 -5.83
C ASN A 86 -10.49 -13.44 -7.19
N PHE A 87 -10.88 -12.17 -7.45
CA PHE A 87 -11.55 -11.82 -8.71
C PHE A 87 -10.57 -11.58 -9.86
N ARG A 88 -9.43 -10.92 -9.62
CA ARG A 88 -8.47 -10.54 -10.67
C ARG A 88 -7.00 -10.83 -10.33
N GLY A 89 -6.73 -11.54 -9.25
CA GLY A 89 -5.35 -11.82 -8.84
C GLY A 89 -4.58 -10.58 -8.37
N ILE A 90 -5.28 -9.48 -8.02
CA ILE A 90 -4.65 -8.23 -7.60
C ILE A 90 -4.37 -8.29 -6.10
N SER A 91 -3.10 -8.37 -5.75
CA SER A 91 -2.67 -8.42 -4.34
C SER A 91 -2.24 -7.06 -3.84
N ILE A 92 -2.92 -6.57 -2.80
CA ILE A 92 -2.55 -5.35 -2.08
C ILE A 92 -2.36 -5.66 -0.59
N ARG A 93 -1.62 -4.83 0.10
CA ARG A 93 -1.42 -4.98 1.53
C ARG A 93 -2.63 -4.42 2.31
N ASN A 94 -3.07 -5.13 3.35
CA ASN A 94 -4.13 -4.68 4.23
C ASN A 94 -3.72 -4.77 5.71
N GLY A 95 -4.48 -4.12 6.60
CA GLY A 95 -4.28 -4.11 8.05
C GLY A 95 -3.51 -2.88 8.56
N THR A 96 -2.62 -3.08 9.52
CA THR A 96 -1.89 -1.99 10.21
C THR A 96 -0.44 -1.81 9.76
N PHE A 97 0.04 -2.62 8.81
CA PHE A 97 1.36 -2.51 8.15
C PHE A 97 2.55 -2.48 9.12
N CYS A 98 2.44 -3.10 10.28
CA CYS A 98 3.39 -3.00 11.41
C CYS A 98 3.58 -1.55 11.92
N ALA A 99 2.67 -0.63 11.60
CA ALA A 99 2.67 0.78 11.99
C ALA A 99 1.46 1.11 12.87
N HIS A 100 1.16 0.25 13.85
CA HIS A 100 -0.05 0.32 14.68
C HIS A 100 -0.33 1.71 15.27
N PRO A 101 0.62 2.42 15.90
CA PRO A 101 0.34 3.74 16.47
C PRO A 101 -0.06 4.77 15.41
N TYR A 102 0.60 4.72 14.24
CA TYR A 102 0.33 5.65 13.15
C TYR A 102 -1.03 5.37 12.48
N VAL A 103 -1.33 4.10 12.19
CA VAL A 103 -2.63 3.69 11.63
C VAL A 103 -3.78 4.05 12.57
N ARG A 104 -3.64 3.81 13.88
CA ARG A 104 -4.64 4.24 14.87
C ARG A 104 -4.91 5.74 14.80
N ARG A 105 -3.85 6.55 14.72
CA ARG A 105 -3.96 8.00 14.60
C ARG A 105 -4.70 8.42 13.34
N LEU A 106 -4.37 7.81 12.19
CA LEU A 106 -5.04 8.09 10.92
C LEU A 106 -6.52 7.69 10.93
N LEU A 107 -6.87 6.60 11.60
CA LEU A 107 -8.23 6.13 11.78
C LEU A 107 -8.98 6.85 12.90
N ASN A 108 -8.31 7.80 13.61
CA ASN A 108 -8.86 8.53 14.77
C ASN A 108 -9.40 7.61 15.88
N LEU A 109 -8.71 6.49 16.12
CA LEU A 109 -9.08 5.51 17.15
C LEU A 109 -8.30 5.78 18.45
N LYS A 110 -9.00 5.78 19.58
CA LYS A 110 -8.38 5.85 20.91
C LYS A 110 -7.67 4.54 21.25
N ASP A 111 -6.64 4.60 22.09
CA ASP A 111 -5.88 3.43 22.53
C ASP A 111 -6.75 2.38 23.18
N GLU A 112 -7.72 2.80 23.99
CA GLU A 112 -8.68 1.94 24.66
C GLU A 112 -9.62 1.21 23.68
N GLU A 113 -10.00 1.87 22.59
CA GLU A 113 -10.83 1.28 21.55
C GLU A 113 -10.05 0.24 20.75
N PHE A 114 -8.81 0.57 20.39
CA PHE A 114 -7.95 -0.33 19.64
C PHE A 114 -7.55 -1.57 20.44
N SER A 115 -7.27 -1.42 21.74
CA SER A 115 -6.90 -2.55 22.61
C SER A 115 -8.04 -3.55 22.79
N LYS A 116 -9.32 -3.13 22.73
CA LYS A 116 -10.47 -4.04 22.75
C LYS A 116 -10.47 -5.05 21.61
N TYR A 117 -9.90 -4.68 20.44
CA TYR A 117 -9.79 -5.59 19.30
C TYR A 117 -8.71 -6.66 19.49
N ALA A 118 -7.70 -6.44 20.34
CA ALA A 118 -6.66 -7.41 20.61
C ALA A 118 -7.17 -8.69 21.28
N TYR A 119 -8.27 -8.57 22.05
CA TYR A 119 -8.87 -9.65 22.85
C TYR A 119 -10.30 -9.99 22.42
N SER A 120 -10.71 -9.55 21.22
CA SER A 120 -12.05 -9.81 20.71
C SER A 120 -11.99 -10.58 19.37
N ASN A 121 -13.08 -11.29 19.06
CA ASN A 121 -13.26 -11.92 17.74
C ASN A 121 -13.74 -10.94 16.66
N LYS A 122 -13.77 -9.64 16.95
CA LYS A 122 -14.14 -8.63 15.95
C LYS A 122 -13.00 -8.39 14.97
N PRO A 123 -13.29 -8.15 13.70
CA PRO A 123 -12.29 -7.76 12.71
C PRO A 123 -11.51 -6.53 13.19
N ARG A 124 -10.18 -6.60 13.13
CA ARG A 124 -9.31 -5.51 13.58
C ARG A 124 -9.36 -4.34 12.62
N PRO A 125 -9.47 -3.09 13.10
CA PRO A 125 -9.38 -1.93 12.23
C PRO A 125 -8.03 -1.88 11.51
N GLY A 126 -8.08 -1.50 10.25
CA GLY A 126 -6.89 -1.38 9.41
C GLY A 126 -7.21 -0.60 8.14
N MET A 127 -6.30 -0.65 7.20
CA MET A 127 -6.37 0.09 5.96
C MET A 127 -5.92 -0.81 4.80
N LEU A 128 -6.19 -0.37 3.59
CA LEU A 128 -5.66 -0.92 2.34
C LEU A 128 -4.45 -0.08 1.89
N ARG A 129 -3.43 -0.73 1.34
CA ARG A 129 -2.22 -0.06 0.86
C ARG A 129 -1.81 -0.58 -0.51
N VAL A 130 -1.80 0.30 -1.48
CA VAL A 130 -1.14 0.10 -2.76
C VAL A 130 0.30 0.59 -2.66
N SER A 131 1.24 -0.20 -3.15
CA SER A 131 2.65 0.15 -3.23
C SER A 131 3.11 -0.02 -4.67
N LEU A 132 3.64 1.03 -5.26
CA LEU A 132 4.09 1.07 -6.64
C LEU A 132 5.56 0.68 -6.72
N GLY A 133 5.89 -0.17 -7.67
CA GLY A 133 7.27 -0.56 -7.99
C GLY A 133 7.71 -0.05 -9.34
N LEU A 134 9.00 -0.15 -9.63
CA LEU A 134 9.60 0.28 -10.90
C LEU A 134 9.08 -0.47 -12.14
N TYR A 135 8.43 -1.59 -11.91
CA TYR A 135 7.89 -2.49 -12.93
C TYR A 135 6.39 -2.30 -13.17
N ASN A 136 5.72 -1.47 -12.37
CA ASN A 136 4.30 -1.23 -12.58
C ASN A 136 4.05 -0.31 -13.76
N THR A 137 2.93 -0.54 -14.44
CA THR A 137 2.47 0.23 -15.59
C THR A 137 1.21 1.01 -15.29
N LYS A 138 0.88 1.96 -16.15
CA LYS A 138 -0.36 2.73 -16.05
C LYS A 138 -1.57 1.84 -16.25
N GLU A 139 -1.50 0.89 -17.16
CA GLU A 139 -2.56 -0.08 -17.46
C GLU A 139 -2.89 -0.95 -16.24
N GLU A 140 -1.89 -1.36 -15.47
CA GLU A 140 -2.10 -2.09 -14.21
C GLU A 140 -2.83 -1.24 -13.17
N ILE A 141 -2.53 0.07 -13.08
CA ILE A 141 -3.26 0.97 -12.19
C ILE A 141 -4.70 1.18 -12.65
N GLU A 142 -4.93 1.32 -13.95
CA GLU A 142 -6.28 1.43 -14.52
C GLU A 142 -7.09 0.15 -14.27
N GLU A 143 -6.50 -1.03 -14.46
CA GLU A 143 -7.15 -2.32 -14.16
C GLU A 143 -7.45 -2.46 -12.66
N PHE A 144 -6.53 -2.03 -11.78
CA PHE A 144 -6.77 -1.98 -10.34
C PHE A 144 -7.98 -1.09 -10.01
N LEU A 145 -8.04 0.12 -10.56
CA LEU A 145 -9.13 1.07 -10.31
C LEU A 145 -10.47 0.53 -10.82
N ASN A 146 -10.50 -0.02 -12.03
CA ASN A 146 -11.69 -0.65 -12.60
C ASN A 146 -12.17 -1.84 -11.77
N THR A 147 -11.24 -2.67 -11.31
CA THR A 147 -11.55 -3.81 -10.45
C THR A 147 -12.06 -3.34 -9.09
N LEU A 148 -11.43 -2.33 -8.49
CA LEU A 148 -11.86 -1.77 -7.21
C LEU A 148 -13.29 -1.22 -7.29
N GLU A 149 -13.65 -0.54 -8.39
CA GLU A 149 -15.01 -0.04 -8.62
C GLU A 149 -16.05 -1.15 -8.59
N LEU A 150 -15.73 -2.31 -9.15
CA LEU A 150 -16.62 -3.48 -9.14
C LEU A 150 -16.70 -4.13 -7.75
N VAL A 151 -15.54 -4.40 -7.12
CA VAL A 151 -15.49 -5.19 -5.88
C VAL A 151 -15.90 -4.41 -4.63
N LYS A 152 -15.97 -3.08 -4.70
CA LYS A 152 -16.47 -2.23 -3.60
C LYS A 152 -17.98 -2.25 -3.43
N GLU A 153 -18.72 -2.80 -4.40
CA GLU A 153 -20.17 -2.93 -4.29
C GLU A 153 -20.54 -3.88 -3.13
N LYS A 154 -21.54 -3.49 -2.31
CA LYS A 154 -21.97 -4.28 -1.14
C LYS A 154 -22.44 -5.67 -1.52
N ASP A 155 -23.11 -5.78 -2.67
CA ASP A 155 -23.70 -7.02 -3.18
C ASP A 155 -22.74 -7.80 -4.09
N PHE A 156 -21.47 -7.40 -4.18
CA PHE A 156 -20.50 -8.11 -5.00
C PHE A 156 -20.35 -9.56 -4.55
N ARG A 157 -20.52 -10.48 -5.48
CA ARG A 157 -20.33 -11.94 -5.32
C ARG A 157 -19.28 -12.40 -6.32
N LEU A 158 -18.39 -13.28 -5.86
CA LEU A 158 -17.42 -13.99 -6.70
C LEU A 158 -18.13 -15.04 -7.56
#